data_b798f2da66da583cb2e92641e0f66b06
#
_entry.id   b798f2da66da583cb2e92641e0f66b06
#
_cell.length_a   1.000
_cell.length_b   1.000
_cell.length_c   1.000
_cell.angle_alpha   90.00
_cell.angle_beta   90.00
_cell.angle_gamma   90.00
#
_symmetry.space_group_name_H-M   'P 1'
#
loop_
_entity.id
_entity.type
_entity.pdbx_description
1 polymer ?
#
loop_
_entity_poly.entity_id
_entity_poly.type
_entity_poly.pdbx_seq_one_letter_code
_entity_poly.pdbx_strand_id
1 'polypeptide(L)'
;MKTSRFLKSLFIVGLAGLGGCYDFSQFDNIKVEPISPKMVVPVVKSTISFNDIVEREDANTIIFTKPGDTRFFIAFRDTMDLFNAADRYSFPDFNFTKQYQLDAGEVPGVPVPAGETWGPFTKQYTETYNSIAGAEVKLVKLSAGNINMVVTNNFQNSISATIRFPSIRDQLGNPLVFVMATTLPGQTFINNQDLEGYSLNLTSGSLYNTLTVEVELTIHSLGNPISVSDDANIQISITGLDFDYLQGKLNETFPLNEINLTLDAFRTSIDADFSLSEPKLTMTFENLFGIPLAFSTVNFDASNTNTSIQVSLVNEGVPPTGSLLLTQPNNIKYLTSLTQQQPEVDLKYVDRNNSNLEDFLAIAPNEILISPTVTVGDPTTNHDYFVRKTSTLRMINEIEFPLAGWVDNLEICDTLEVELPDLEKDLKLVNDNALKIRLKFKFINSIPFNIYIQGYFLDDANTLLTQLYDEASELMLVKSSAINPTTGKTSTPTTHWAYIDISKSKYDQMKNATNLVIQARMQTGGNTHQNVVVESTNTLETMFSVELEGNVDLNN
;
A
#
# COMPACT_ATOMS: atom_id res chain seq x y z
N MET A 1 34.89 8.64 17.13
CA MET A 1 35.42 9.42 18.30
C MET A 1 36.56 8.64 18.92
N LYS A 2 37.79 9.21 18.84
CA LYS A 2 39.02 8.86 19.57
C LYS A 2 39.56 7.43 19.50
N THR A 3 40.46 7.15 18.55
CA THR A 3 41.64 6.29 18.79
C THR A 3 42.80 6.74 17.93
N SER A 4 43.38 7.84 18.28
CA SER A 4 44.65 8.35 17.72
C SER A 4 45.58 8.59 18.89
N ARG A 5 46.26 7.53 19.39
CA ARG A 5 47.42 7.63 20.31
C ARG A 5 47.97 6.23 20.64
N PHE A 6 48.48 5.48 19.67
CA PHE A 6 49.25 4.27 20.00
C PHE A 6 50.33 3.89 18.96
N LEU A 7 50.93 4.86 18.29
CA LEU A 7 52.07 4.60 17.38
C LEU A 7 53.23 5.59 17.53
N LYS A 8 53.52 6.00 18.76
CA LYS A 8 54.66 6.87 19.02
C LYS A 8 55.63 6.39 20.11
N SER A 9 55.71 5.08 20.36
CA SER A 9 56.61 4.60 21.43
C SER A 9 57.21 3.23 21.12
N LEU A 10 57.85 3.05 19.95
CA LEU A 10 58.67 1.86 19.73
C LEU A 10 59.83 2.08 18.76
N PHE A 11 60.54 3.19 18.86
CA PHE A 11 61.76 3.38 18.07
C PHE A 11 62.83 4.22 18.79
N ILE A 12 63.00 4.07 20.10
CA ILE A 12 64.14 4.62 20.84
C ILE A 12 64.47 3.64 21.98
N VAL A 13 65.12 2.52 21.70
CA VAL A 13 66.06 1.87 22.63
C VAL A 13 66.94 0.94 21.77
N GLY A 14 68.14 1.33 21.52
CA GLY A 14 69.09 0.43 20.88
C GLY A 14 70.33 1.13 20.22
N LEU A 15 70.84 2.21 20.78
CA LEU A 15 72.16 2.66 20.38
C LEU A 15 72.81 3.46 21.53
N ALA A 16 73.25 2.72 22.54
CA ALA A 16 74.22 3.27 23.50
C ALA A 16 75.15 2.15 23.93
N GLY A 17 76.33 2.10 23.32
CA GLY A 17 77.36 1.24 23.80
C GLY A 17 78.28 0.68 22.72
N LEU A 18 79.14 1.49 22.12
CA LEU A 18 80.50 1.08 21.68
C LEU A 18 81.23 2.37 21.33
N GLY A 19 81.84 2.98 22.33
CA GLY A 19 82.86 4.01 22.12
C GLY A 19 84.13 3.36 21.65
N GLY A 20 84.31 3.33 20.35
CA GLY A 20 85.60 3.02 19.73
C GLY A 20 85.84 4.08 18.67
N CYS A 21 86.96 4.82 18.80
CA CYS A 21 87.39 5.73 17.78
C CYS A 21 87.58 4.98 16.46
N TYR A 22 86.58 5.09 15.59
CA TYR A 22 86.69 4.74 14.19
C TYR A 22 86.65 6.01 13.35
N ASP A 23 87.63 6.13 12.45
CA ASP A 23 87.69 7.15 11.44
C ASP A 23 86.50 7.04 10.49
N PHE A 24 85.51 7.91 10.65
CA PHE A 24 84.27 7.90 9.87
C PHE A 24 84.42 8.35 8.41
N SER A 25 85.66 8.82 8.02
CA SER A 25 85.95 9.26 6.65
C SER A 25 85.88 8.12 5.61
N GLN A 26 85.86 6.87 6.05
CA GLN A 26 85.67 5.70 5.15
C GLN A 26 84.23 5.46 4.79
N PHE A 27 83.24 6.08 5.46
CA PHE A 27 81.85 5.91 5.20
C PHE A 27 81.27 7.01 4.28
N ASP A 28 82.02 8.05 3.98
CA ASP A 28 81.58 9.16 3.11
C ASP A 28 81.32 8.75 1.64
N ASN A 29 81.65 7.52 1.27
CA ASN A 29 81.43 7.00 -0.08
C ASN A 29 80.51 5.73 -0.14
N ILE A 30 79.85 5.40 0.93
CA ILE A 30 78.87 4.29 0.86
C ILE A 30 77.64 4.81 0.16
N LYS A 31 77.58 4.55 -1.12
CA LYS A 31 76.29 4.68 -1.88
C LYS A 31 75.38 3.49 -1.49
N VAL A 32 74.39 3.76 -0.67
CA VAL A 32 73.33 2.78 -0.43
C VAL A 32 72.48 2.70 -1.69
N GLU A 33 72.40 1.52 -2.29
CA GLU A 33 71.51 1.35 -3.43
C GLU A 33 70.10 1.69 -3.02
N PRO A 34 69.34 2.38 -3.89
CA PRO A 34 67.95 2.70 -3.60
C PRO A 34 67.14 1.42 -3.31
N ILE A 35 66.49 1.37 -2.19
CA ILE A 35 65.58 0.28 -1.87
C ILE A 35 64.20 0.62 -2.41
N SER A 36 63.53 -0.38 -2.99
CA SER A 36 62.16 -0.24 -3.48
C SER A 36 61.18 -0.91 -2.52
N PRO A 37 60.83 -0.29 -1.40
CA PRO A 37 59.91 -0.86 -0.45
C PRO A 37 58.50 -0.94 -1.08
N LYS A 38 57.85 -2.07 -0.82
CA LYS A 38 56.41 -2.23 -1.10
C LYS A 38 55.62 -1.92 0.16
N MET A 39 54.71 -0.98 0.06
CA MET A 39 53.80 -0.62 1.12
C MET A 39 52.37 -0.96 0.69
N VAL A 40 51.56 -1.57 1.56
CA VAL A 40 50.17 -1.82 1.33
C VAL A 40 49.36 -1.10 2.39
N VAL A 41 48.52 -0.15 1.96
CA VAL A 41 47.64 0.62 2.81
C VAL A 41 46.22 0.05 2.67
N PRO A 42 45.65 -0.58 3.72
CA PRO A 42 44.28 -1.02 3.68
C PRO A 42 43.35 0.21 3.71
N VAL A 43 42.37 0.24 2.82
CA VAL A 43 41.40 1.34 2.72
C VAL A 43 40.04 0.90 3.26
N VAL A 44 39.50 -0.19 2.76
CA VAL A 44 38.16 -0.68 3.11
C VAL A 44 38.15 -2.20 3.30
N LYS A 45 37.43 -2.66 4.29
CA LYS A 45 36.96 -4.04 4.40
C LYS A 45 35.45 -4.03 4.69
N SER A 46 34.67 -4.64 3.83
CA SER A 46 33.23 -4.75 3.96
C SER A 46 32.77 -6.19 3.72
N THR A 47 31.70 -6.58 4.39
CA THR A 47 30.95 -7.80 4.09
C THR A 47 29.54 -7.38 3.80
N ILE A 48 29.08 -7.64 2.58
CA ILE A 48 27.75 -7.30 2.12
C ILE A 48 26.95 -8.59 2.08
N SER A 49 25.85 -8.64 2.80
CA SER A 49 24.82 -9.67 2.65
C SER A 49 23.75 -9.18 1.66
N PHE A 50 22.96 -10.09 1.14
CA PHE A 50 21.83 -9.69 0.28
C PHE A 50 20.80 -8.83 1.04
N ASN A 51 20.70 -9.03 2.34
CA ASN A 51 19.88 -8.22 3.25
C ASN A 51 20.30 -6.75 3.22
N ASP A 52 21.61 -6.46 3.23
CA ASP A 52 22.14 -5.09 3.23
C ASP A 52 21.86 -4.35 1.91
N ILE A 53 21.64 -5.09 0.82
CA ILE A 53 21.35 -4.51 -0.50
C ILE A 53 19.88 -4.07 -0.59
N VAL A 54 18.96 -4.82 0.03
CA VAL A 54 17.51 -4.60 -0.13
C VAL A 54 16.90 -3.77 1.01
N GLU A 55 17.49 -3.77 2.22
CA GLU A 55 17.01 -2.96 3.36
C GLU A 55 17.08 -1.43 3.11
N ARG A 56 17.70 -0.99 2.02
CA ARG A 56 17.98 0.44 1.80
C ARG A 56 16.90 1.18 1.02
N GLU A 57 15.93 0.50 0.39
CA GLU A 57 15.18 1.20 -0.67
C GLU A 57 13.67 1.37 -0.49
N ASP A 58 12.94 0.59 0.35
CA ASP A 58 11.48 0.79 0.41
C ASP A 58 10.82 0.30 1.69
N ALA A 59 9.89 1.12 2.23
CA ALA A 59 9.06 0.77 3.39
C ALA A 59 8.08 -0.40 3.11
N ASN A 60 7.81 -0.71 1.86
CA ASN A 60 6.86 -1.75 1.43
C ASN A 60 7.54 -3.08 1.05
N THR A 61 8.88 -3.13 1.03
CA THR A 61 9.64 -4.33 0.70
C THR A 61 10.09 -5.05 1.96
N ILE A 62 9.70 -6.31 2.09
CA ILE A 62 10.05 -7.17 3.22
C ILE A 62 10.93 -8.30 2.72
N ILE A 63 12.11 -8.48 3.34
CA ILE A 63 12.95 -9.66 3.11
C ILE A 63 12.88 -10.55 4.31
N PHE A 64 12.68 -11.84 4.08
CA PHE A 64 12.55 -12.81 5.15
C PHE A 64 12.96 -14.22 4.70
N THR A 65 13.08 -15.10 5.68
CA THR A 65 13.25 -16.54 5.45
C THR A 65 12.06 -17.28 6.03
N LYS A 66 11.67 -18.39 5.40
CA LYS A 66 10.58 -19.25 5.92
C LYS A 66 11.15 -20.32 6.84
N PRO A 67 10.44 -20.74 7.89
CA PRO A 67 10.86 -21.84 8.74
C PRO A 67 11.12 -23.11 7.91
N GLY A 68 12.36 -23.64 7.99
CA GLY A 68 12.77 -24.83 7.25
C GLY A 68 13.19 -24.57 5.80
N ASP A 69 13.18 -23.32 5.33
CA ASP A 69 13.71 -22.92 4.04
C ASP A 69 14.90 -21.98 4.23
N THR A 70 15.99 -22.23 3.51
CA THR A 70 17.21 -21.41 3.56
C THR A 70 17.19 -20.28 2.53
N ARG A 71 16.21 -20.28 1.61
CA ARG A 71 16.06 -19.25 0.59
C ARG A 71 15.64 -17.92 1.22
N PHE A 72 16.13 -16.87 0.67
CA PHE A 72 15.54 -15.55 0.89
C PHE A 72 14.25 -15.42 0.09
N PHE A 73 13.27 -14.76 0.69
CA PHE A 73 12.05 -14.33 0.04
C PHE A 73 11.97 -12.80 0.06
N ILE A 74 11.51 -12.24 -1.04
CA ILE A 74 11.11 -10.84 -1.09
C ILE A 74 9.59 -10.82 -1.17
N ALA A 75 8.97 -9.95 -0.38
CA ALA A 75 7.56 -9.64 -0.49
C ALA A 75 7.36 -8.13 -0.62
N PHE A 76 6.54 -7.75 -1.58
CA PHE A 76 6.00 -6.39 -1.71
C PHE A 76 4.59 -6.43 -1.17
N ARG A 77 4.30 -5.55 -0.21
CA ARG A 77 3.00 -5.50 0.45
C ARG A 77 2.43 -4.10 0.38
N ASP A 78 1.18 -4.02 -0.07
CA ASP A 78 0.41 -2.79 -0.05
C ASP A 78 -0.98 -3.03 0.53
N THR A 79 -1.51 -2.04 1.24
CA THR A 79 -2.80 -2.13 1.92
C THR A 79 -3.67 -0.95 1.51
N MET A 80 -4.90 -1.22 1.08
CA MET A 80 -5.82 -0.20 0.63
C MET A 80 -7.24 -0.44 1.11
N ASP A 81 -7.94 0.63 1.40
CA ASP A 81 -9.38 0.62 1.63
C ASP A 81 -10.08 0.75 0.27
N LEU A 82 -10.80 -0.31 -0.13
CA LEU A 82 -11.48 -0.36 -1.43
C LEU A 82 -12.71 0.53 -1.45
N PHE A 83 -13.55 0.43 -0.43
CA PHE A 83 -14.69 1.32 -0.21
C PHE A 83 -15.21 1.19 1.22
N ASN A 84 -15.99 2.17 1.65
CA ASN A 84 -16.66 2.16 2.93
C ASN A 84 -18.15 2.49 2.78
N ALA A 85 -18.94 2.10 3.77
CA ALA A 85 -20.37 2.28 3.74
C ALA A 85 -20.80 3.74 3.87
N ALA A 86 -20.07 4.55 4.61
CA ALA A 86 -20.40 5.96 4.84
C ALA A 86 -20.34 6.79 3.55
N ASP A 87 -19.38 6.50 2.67
CA ASP A 87 -19.25 7.21 1.39
C ASP A 87 -20.23 6.68 0.34
N ARG A 88 -20.62 5.39 0.46
CA ARG A 88 -21.46 4.73 -0.54
C ARG A 88 -22.94 4.92 -0.31
N TYR A 89 -23.39 4.83 0.93
CA TYR A 89 -24.78 4.88 1.30
C TYR A 89 -25.13 6.21 1.96
N SER A 90 -25.89 7.04 1.24
CA SER A 90 -26.43 8.29 1.75
C SER A 90 -27.96 8.29 1.61
N PHE A 91 -28.65 8.92 2.52
CA PHE A 91 -30.10 9.02 2.49
C PHE A 91 -30.51 10.39 1.95
N PRO A 92 -31.23 10.46 0.82
CA PRO A 92 -31.74 11.73 0.31
C PRO A 92 -32.82 12.29 1.22
N ASP A 93 -32.96 13.63 1.25
CA ASP A 93 -34.08 14.30 1.90
C ASP A 93 -35.41 13.84 1.30
N PHE A 94 -36.39 13.67 2.15
CA PHE A 94 -37.70 13.14 1.78
C PHE A 94 -38.81 14.11 2.17
N ASN A 95 -39.55 14.60 1.17
CA ASN A 95 -40.60 15.57 1.36
C ASN A 95 -41.89 15.06 0.71
N PHE A 96 -43.02 15.15 1.41
CA PHE A 96 -44.31 14.83 0.85
C PHE A 96 -45.42 15.68 1.47
N THR A 97 -46.53 15.78 0.75
CA THR A 97 -47.71 16.55 1.17
C THR A 97 -48.95 15.69 1.05
N LYS A 98 -49.79 15.72 2.06
CA LYS A 98 -51.11 15.05 2.08
C LYS A 98 -52.20 16.06 2.38
N GLN A 99 -53.29 15.93 1.65
CA GLN A 99 -54.55 16.59 2.00
C GLN A 99 -55.42 15.59 2.78
N TYR A 100 -55.72 15.95 4.02
CA TYR A 100 -56.64 15.22 4.82
C TYR A 100 -58.04 15.77 4.58
N GLN A 101 -58.90 15.00 3.90
CA GLN A 101 -60.32 15.34 3.61
C GLN A 101 -61.23 14.32 4.26
N LEU A 102 -62.44 14.76 4.62
CA LEU A 102 -63.45 13.83 5.12
C LEU A 102 -64.04 13.02 3.97
N ASP A 103 -64.34 11.74 4.23
CA ASP A 103 -65.14 10.94 3.34
C ASP A 103 -66.63 11.31 3.46
N ALA A 104 -67.44 11.01 2.45
CA ALA A 104 -68.87 11.37 2.46
C ALA A 104 -69.66 10.83 3.68
N GLY A 105 -69.24 9.65 4.21
CA GLY A 105 -69.80 9.07 5.42
C GLY A 105 -69.35 9.69 6.74
N GLU A 106 -68.29 10.54 6.69
CA GLU A 106 -67.72 11.24 7.86
C GLU A 106 -68.29 12.67 8.00
N VAL A 107 -69.00 13.17 6.99
CA VAL A 107 -69.69 14.45 7.06
C VAL A 107 -70.98 14.34 7.84
N PRO A 108 -71.26 15.26 8.80
CA PRO A 108 -72.48 15.17 9.61
C PRO A 108 -73.72 15.50 8.74
N GLY A 109 -74.76 14.72 8.88
CA GLY A 109 -76.01 14.93 8.18
C GLY A 109 -76.82 16.17 8.63
N VAL A 110 -76.42 16.76 9.75
CA VAL A 110 -76.96 18.00 10.33
C VAL A 110 -75.81 18.88 10.84
N PRO A 111 -75.94 20.22 10.89
CA PRO A 111 -74.92 21.09 11.42
C PRO A 111 -74.54 20.72 12.86
N VAL A 112 -73.25 20.64 13.16
CA VAL A 112 -72.71 20.41 14.52
C VAL A 112 -72.72 21.72 15.29
N PRO A 113 -73.37 21.81 16.45
CA PRO A 113 -73.43 23.05 17.25
C PRO A 113 -72.04 23.59 17.63
N ALA A 114 -71.93 24.90 17.77
CA ALA A 114 -70.67 25.51 18.20
C ALA A 114 -70.28 25.04 19.62
N GLY A 115 -69.01 24.65 19.80
CA GLY A 115 -68.48 24.10 21.04
C GLY A 115 -68.52 22.58 21.14
N GLU A 116 -69.20 21.90 20.22
CA GLU A 116 -69.22 20.42 20.14
C GLU A 116 -68.09 19.91 19.24
N THR A 117 -67.79 18.60 19.39
CA THR A 117 -66.74 17.95 18.60
C THR A 117 -67.33 16.95 17.59
N TRP A 118 -66.66 16.77 16.46
CA TRP A 118 -67.00 15.81 15.44
C TRP A 118 -65.80 14.95 15.07
N GLY A 119 -65.91 13.65 15.11
CA GLY A 119 -64.81 12.67 15.01
C GLY A 119 -64.47 12.05 16.38
N PRO A 120 -63.29 11.47 16.58
CA PRO A 120 -62.16 11.47 15.67
C PRO A 120 -62.35 10.58 14.44
N PHE A 121 -61.69 10.98 13.34
CA PHE A 121 -61.61 10.18 12.11
C PHE A 121 -60.15 9.86 11.82
N THR A 122 -59.86 8.59 11.46
CA THR A 122 -58.48 8.13 11.24
C THR A 122 -58.26 7.78 9.78
N LYS A 123 -57.19 8.35 9.19
CA LYS A 123 -56.71 8.00 7.85
C LYS A 123 -55.26 7.58 7.89
N GLN A 124 -54.95 6.58 7.07
CA GLN A 124 -53.60 6.08 6.91
C GLN A 124 -53.08 6.38 5.51
N TYR A 125 -51.84 6.90 5.45
CA TYR A 125 -51.14 7.20 4.21
C TYR A 125 -49.87 6.37 4.17
N THR A 126 -49.52 5.84 2.99
CA THR A 126 -48.29 5.13 2.72
C THR A 126 -47.55 5.86 1.61
N GLU A 127 -46.32 6.21 1.86
CA GLU A 127 -45.44 6.90 0.91
C GLU A 127 -44.27 6.02 0.55
N THR A 128 -43.85 6.10 -0.72
CA THR A 128 -42.64 5.41 -1.16
C THR A 128 -41.45 6.31 -0.93
N TYR A 129 -40.47 5.84 -0.16
CA TYR A 129 -39.18 6.49 0.03
C TYR A 129 -38.27 6.12 -1.14
N ASN A 130 -37.74 7.10 -1.87
CA ASN A 130 -36.76 6.86 -2.91
C ASN A 130 -35.43 6.53 -2.29
N SER A 131 -35.14 5.23 -2.17
CA SER A 131 -33.94 4.75 -1.54
C SER A 131 -32.70 4.93 -2.39
N ILE A 132 -31.57 4.70 -1.75
CA ILE A 132 -30.23 4.71 -2.31
C ILE A 132 -30.13 3.68 -3.44
N ALA A 133 -29.68 4.10 -4.62
CA ALA A 133 -29.22 3.23 -5.71
C ALA A 133 -30.11 2.02 -6.02
N GLY A 134 -31.45 2.13 -5.87
CA GLY A 134 -32.37 1.04 -6.14
C GLY A 134 -32.45 -0.05 -5.05
N ALA A 135 -31.85 0.17 -3.89
CA ALA A 135 -31.90 -0.77 -2.77
C ALA A 135 -33.31 -0.91 -2.18
N GLU A 136 -33.72 -2.11 -1.81
CA GLU A 136 -34.93 -2.40 -1.05
C GLU A 136 -34.62 -2.32 0.45
N VAL A 137 -34.73 -1.11 1.04
CA VAL A 137 -34.40 -0.86 2.45
C VAL A 137 -35.59 -1.25 3.33
N LYS A 138 -35.31 -2.03 4.37
CA LYS A 138 -36.27 -2.50 5.37
C LYS A 138 -36.20 -1.73 6.67
N LEU A 139 -34.98 -1.56 7.19
CA LEU A 139 -34.74 -0.97 8.50
C LEU A 139 -33.52 -0.07 8.44
N VAL A 140 -33.63 1.13 8.98
CA VAL A 140 -32.49 2.04 9.20
C VAL A 140 -32.47 2.44 10.67
N LYS A 141 -31.32 2.36 11.31
CA LYS A 141 -31.07 2.97 12.61
C LYS A 141 -30.33 4.27 12.37
N LEU A 142 -30.91 5.37 12.85
CA LEU A 142 -30.43 6.70 12.55
C LEU A 142 -29.37 7.16 13.56
N SER A 143 -28.29 7.74 13.05
CA SER A 143 -27.30 8.52 13.81
C SER A 143 -27.57 10.01 13.77
N ALA A 144 -28.34 10.50 12.78
CA ALA A 144 -28.80 11.87 12.67
C ALA A 144 -30.03 11.96 11.78
N GLY A 145 -30.76 13.06 11.87
CA GLY A 145 -31.88 13.40 11.03
C GLY A 145 -32.88 14.31 11.73
N ASN A 146 -33.69 14.97 10.95
CA ASN A 146 -34.78 15.82 11.47
C ASN A 146 -36.06 15.55 10.69
N ILE A 147 -37.19 15.54 11.38
CA ILE A 147 -38.51 15.60 10.77
C ILE A 147 -39.18 16.92 11.15
N ASN A 148 -39.64 17.62 10.11
CA ASN A 148 -40.44 18.82 10.26
C ASN A 148 -41.84 18.51 9.71
N MET A 149 -42.86 18.86 10.49
CA MET A 149 -44.25 18.70 10.13
C MET A 149 -44.96 20.05 10.19
N VAL A 150 -45.65 20.38 9.12
CA VAL A 150 -46.46 21.59 9.01
C VAL A 150 -47.90 21.18 8.65
N VAL A 151 -48.86 21.54 9.47
CA VAL A 151 -50.29 21.28 9.22
C VAL A 151 -51.04 22.58 9.10
N THR A 152 -51.64 22.86 7.95
CA THR A 152 -52.47 24.05 7.70
C THR A 152 -53.94 23.62 7.78
N ASN A 153 -54.72 24.28 8.64
CA ASN A 153 -56.14 24.04 8.79
C ASN A 153 -56.93 24.84 7.72
N ASN A 154 -57.42 24.19 6.70
CA ASN A 154 -58.30 24.80 5.67
C ASN A 154 -59.78 24.51 5.95
N PHE A 155 -60.12 23.81 7.06
CA PHE A 155 -61.53 23.67 7.49
C PHE A 155 -62.11 25.02 7.92
N GLN A 156 -63.43 25.16 7.79
CA GLN A 156 -64.17 26.32 8.32
C GLN A 156 -64.29 26.30 9.86
N ASN A 157 -63.90 25.20 10.48
CA ASN A 157 -63.92 24.93 11.92
C ASN A 157 -62.51 24.68 12.47
N SER A 158 -62.36 24.79 13.76
CA SER A 158 -61.10 24.45 14.38
C SER A 158 -60.86 22.94 14.32
N ILE A 159 -59.58 22.53 14.25
CA ILE A 159 -59.22 21.11 14.25
C ILE A 159 -58.12 20.84 15.29
N SER A 160 -58.12 19.62 15.84
CA SER A 160 -57.00 19.04 16.53
C SER A 160 -56.65 17.70 15.89
N ALA A 161 -55.42 17.27 15.96
CA ALA A 161 -55.00 16.02 15.36
C ALA A 161 -53.93 15.31 16.18
N THR A 162 -53.93 13.99 16.11
CA THR A 162 -52.80 13.16 16.52
C THR A 162 -52.24 12.50 15.26
N ILE A 163 -50.98 12.81 14.95
CA ILE A 163 -50.29 12.30 13.78
C ILE A 163 -49.24 11.32 14.25
N ARG A 164 -49.39 10.06 13.87
CA ARG A 164 -48.49 8.96 14.24
C ARG A 164 -47.68 8.52 13.05
N PHE A 165 -46.43 8.18 13.29
CA PHE A 165 -45.54 7.59 12.32
C PHE A 165 -45.17 6.17 12.78
N PRO A 166 -45.98 5.13 12.46
CA PRO A 166 -45.67 3.75 12.85
C PRO A 166 -44.33 3.24 12.35
N SER A 167 -43.84 3.82 11.24
CA SER A 167 -42.54 3.54 10.61
C SER A 167 -41.37 4.18 11.33
N ILE A 168 -41.56 5.23 12.14
CA ILE A 168 -40.51 5.93 12.88
C ILE A 168 -40.65 5.61 14.36
N ARG A 169 -39.62 4.95 14.93
CA ARG A 169 -39.69 4.47 16.30
C ARG A 169 -38.53 4.94 17.13
N ASP A 170 -38.78 5.29 18.39
CA ASP A 170 -37.75 5.60 19.35
C ASP A 170 -36.95 4.34 19.78
N GLN A 171 -35.96 4.50 20.64
CA GLN A 171 -35.13 3.39 21.17
C GLN A 171 -35.91 2.37 22.00
N LEU A 172 -37.10 2.73 22.51
CA LEU A 172 -38.00 1.84 23.24
C LEU A 172 -39.00 1.12 22.33
N GLY A 173 -38.97 1.46 21.02
CA GLY A 173 -39.87 0.88 20.02
C GLY A 173 -41.23 1.60 19.89
N ASN A 174 -41.44 2.73 20.59
CA ASN A 174 -42.66 3.52 20.48
C ASN A 174 -42.66 4.30 19.16
N PRO A 175 -43.82 4.41 18.48
CA PRO A 175 -43.92 5.23 17.28
C PRO A 175 -43.77 6.71 17.61
N LEU A 176 -43.19 7.48 16.69
CA LEU A 176 -43.17 8.94 16.75
C LEU A 176 -44.60 9.47 16.66
N VAL A 177 -44.97 10.37 17.58
CA VAL A 177 -46.30 10.97 17.65
C VAL A 177 -46.19 12.48 17.80
N PHE A 178 -46.90 13.20 16.94
CA PHE A 178 -47.17 14.63 17.08
C PHE A 178 -48.60 14.85 17.53
N VAL A 179 -48.79 15.60 18.60
CA VAL A 179 -50.10 16.02 19.07
C VAL A 179 -50.30 17.50 18.72
N MET A 180 -51.20 17.76 17.80
CA MET A 180 -51.58 19.11 17.37
C MET A 180 -52.70 19.60 18.26
N ALA A 181 -52.45 20.67 18.99
CA ALA A 181 -53.48 21.38 19.74
C ALA A 181 -54.53 21.98 18.80
N THR A 182 -55.70 22.37 19.37
CA THR A 182 -56.77 22.99 18.59
C THR A 182 -56.26 24.20 17.83
N THR A 183 -56.35 24.14 16.48
CA THR A 183 -55.85 25.13 15.52
C THR A 183 -57.05 25.73 14.78
N LEU A 184 -57.11 27.08 14.79
CA LEU A 184 -58.21 27.82 14.16
C LEU A 184 -58.19 27.73 12.61
N PRO A 185 -59.29 28.00 11.92
CA PRO A 185 -59.34 28.09 10.47
C PRO A 185 -58.23 29.03 9.91
N GLY A 186 -57.53 28.58 8.85
CA GLY A 186 -56.44 29.29 8.20
C GLY A 186 -55.12 29.38 8.98
N GLN A 187 -55.07 28.82 10.19
CA GLN A 187 -53.84 28.78 11.00
C GLN A 187 -53.00 27.53 10.68
N THR A 188 -51.72 27.64 10.99
CA THR A 188 -50.75 26.57 10.77
C THR A 188 -50.15 26.11 12.09
N PHE A 189 -50.08 24.80 12.27
CA PHE A 189 -49.34 24.15 13.33
C PHE A 189 -48.00 23.66 12.77
N ILE A 190 -46.88 23.89 13.49
CA ILE A 190 -45.54 23.48 13.09
C ILE A 190 -44.94 22.72 14.26
N ASN A 191 -44.33 21.57 13.96
CA ASN A 191 -43.55 20.81 14.94
C ASN A 191 -42.34 20.17 14.28
N ASN A 192 -41.25 20.08 15.04
CA ASN A 192 -39.97 19.50 14.65
C ASN A 192 -39.55 18.45 15.67
N GLN A 193 -38.92 17.39 15.18
CA GLN A 193 -38.31 16.36 16.05
C GLN A 193 -36.95 15.96 15.48
N ASP A 194 -35.95 15.94 16.35
CA ASP A 194 -34.67 15.30 16.08
C ASP A 194 -34.86 13.78 16.05
N LEU A 195 -34.31 13.13 15.04
CA LEU A 195 -34.40 11.70 14.82
C LEU A 195 -33.14 10.92 15.21
N GLU A 196 -32.15 11.55 15.86
CA GLU A 196 -31.00 10.84 16.40
C GLU A 196 -31.44 9.71 17.34
N GLY A 197 -30.95 8.49 17.08
CA GLY A 197 -31.29 7.29 17.84
C GLY A 197 -32.64 6.65 17.51
N TYR A 198 -33.43 7.25 16.62
CA TYR A 198 -34.64 6.61 16.09
C TYR A 198 -34.31 5.54 15.07
N SER A 199 -35.29 4.69 14.78
CA SER A 199 -35.24 3.71 13.68
C SER A 199 -36.37 3.97 12.70
N LEU A 200 -36.06 3.82 11.40
CA LEU A 200 -37.03 3.82 10.32
C LEU A 200 -37.31 2.38 9.90
N ASN A 201 -38.54 1.89 10.13
CA ASN A 201 -39.02 0.65 9.59
C ASN A 201 -39.76 0.95 8.26
N LEU A 202 -39.07 0.74 7.15
CA LEU A 202 -39.53 1.12 5.83
C LEU A 202 -40.24 -0.05 5.11
N THR A 203 -41.05 -0.81 5.85
CA THR A 203 -41.85 -1.92 5.26
C THR A 203 -43.33 -1.74 5.53
N SER A 204 -44.17 -2.08 4.52
CA SER A 204 -45.59 -2.19 4.64
C SER A 204 -46.05 -3.50 3.93
N GLY A 205 -46.37 -4.54 4.71
CA GLY A 205 -46.57 -5.89 4.18
C GLY A 205 -45.31 -6.44 3.51
N SER A 206 -45.39 -6.73 2.22
CA SER A 206 -44.26 -7.19 1.40
C SER A 206 -43.48 -6.05 0.70
N LEU A 207 -43.92 -4.81 0.85
CA LEU A 207 -43.33 -3.65 0.21
C LEU A 207 -42.16 -3.09 1.06
N TYR A 208 -41.09 -2.78 0.39
CA TYR A 208 -39.90 -2.08 0.97
C TYR A 208 -39.98 -0.58 0.64
N ASN A 209 -39.12 0.19 1.25
CA ASN A 209 -39.01 1.62 1.02
C ASN A 209 -40.31 2.39 1.25
N THR A 210 -41.10 2.00 2.23
CA THR A 210 -42.40 2.60 2.51
C THR A 210 -42.45 3.25 3.88
N LEU A 211 -42.91 4.48 3.93
CA LEU A 211 -43.20 5.21 5.16
C LEU A 211 -44.73 5.27 5.38
N THR A 212 -45.17 4.89 6.57
CA THR A 212 -46.60 4.95 6.95
C THR A 212 -46.83 6.09 7.91
N VAL A 213 -47.88 6.88 7.64
CA VAL A 213 -48.35 7.98 8.49
C VAL A 213 -49.85 7.75 8.78
N GLU A 214 -50.22 7.82 10.04
CA GLU A 214 -51.60 7.74 10.50
C GLU A 214 -52.03 9.09 11.08
N VAL A 215 -53.13 9.60 10.62
CA VAL A 215 -53.70 10.90 11.05
C VAL A 215 -55.07 10.66 11.65
N GLU A 216 -55.19 10.95 12.94
CA GLU A 216 -56.46 10.98 13.66
C GLU A 216 -56.85 12.44 13.89
N LEU A 217 -57.92 12.90 13.27
CA LEU A 217 -58.35 14.30 13.29
C LEU A 217 -59.73 14.45 13.94
N THR A 218 -59.84 15.45 14.81
CA THR A 218 -61.08 15.86 15.45
C THR A 218 -61.40 17.30 15.09
N ILE A 219 -62.64 17.55 14.68
CA ILE A 219 -63.15 18.87 14.38
C ILE A 219 -63.85 19.46 15.61
N HIS A 220 -63.48 20.66 15.98
CA HIS A 220 -64.09 21.47 17.06
C HIS A 220 -64.99 22.51 16.38
N SER A 221 -66.29 22.35 16.43
CA SER A 221 -67.24 23.15 15.71
C SER A 221 -67.26 24.58 16.22
N LEU A 222 -67.20 25.53 15.28
CA LEU A 222 -67.48 26.98 15.49
C LEU A 222 -68.90 27.33 15.04
N GLY A 223 -69.72 26.34 14.69
CA GLY A 223 -71.06 26.50 14.13
C GLY A 223 -71.08 26.61 12.60
N ASN A 224 -69.93 26.46 11.94
CA ASN A 224 -69.81 26.48 10.48
C ASN A 224 -70.15 25.09 9.89
N PRO A 225 -70.64 25.02 8.63
CA PRO A 225 -70.84 23.76 7.95
C PRO A 225 -69.55 22.95 7.84
N ILE A 226 -69.66 21.63 7.88
CA ILE A 226 -68.56 20.68 7.65
C ILE A 226 -68.82 20.00 6.30
N SER A 227 -67.86 20.01 5.39
CA SER A 227 -68.01 19.56 4.01
C SER A 227 -66.87 18.61 3.62
N VAL A 228 -67.12 17.76 2.61
CA VAL A 228 -66.06 16.93 1.96
C VAL A 228 -65.01 17.78 1.22
N SER A 229 -65.31 19.06 0.98
CA SER A 229 -64.33 19.99 0.37
C SER A 229 -63.37 20.62 1.38
N ASP A 230 -63.70 20.49 2.69
CA ASP A 230 -62.80 20.99 3.74
C ASP A 230 -61.58 20.06 3.85
N ASP A 231 -60.40 20.65 4.03
CA ASP A 231 -59.19 19.87 4.14
C ASP A 231 -58.25 20.38 5.23
N ALA A 232 -57.30 19.56 5.62
CA ALA A 232 -56.07 19.96 6.28
C ALA A 232 -54.89 19.59 5.40
N ASN A 233 -54.03 20.55 5.10
CA ASN A 233 -52.84 20.28 4.33
C ASN A 233 -51.67 19.92 5.27
N ILE A 234 -51.18 18.70 5.14
CA ILE A 234 -50.10 18.12 5.97
C ILE A 234 -48.86 18.02 5.13
N GLN A 235 -47.83 18.82 5.46
CA GLN A 235 -46.53 18.78 4.83
C GLN A 235 -45.53 18.14 5.80
N ILE A 236 -44.78 17.17 5.32
CA ILE A 236 -43.77 16.45 6.09
C ILE A 236 -42.44 16.53 5.32
N SER A 237 -41.40 16.96 6.02
CA SER A 237 -40.05 17.06 5.51
C SER A 237 -39.11 16.29 6.45
N ILE A 238 -38.44 15.30 5.92
CA ILE A 238 -37.40 14.52 6.63
C ILE A 238 -36.07 14.82 5.96
N THR A 239 -35.13 15.40 6.71
CA THR A 239 -33.89 15.96 6.17
C THR A 239 -32.69 15.57 7.00
N GLY A 240 -31.50 15.59 6.37
CA GLY A 240 -30.23 15.36 7.04
C GLY A 240 -30.12 13.98 7.64
N LEU A 241 -30.74 12.98 7.02
CA LEU A 241 -30.68 11.61 7.51
C LEU A 241 -29.26 11.04 7.37
N ASP A 242 -28.79 10.46 8.47
CA ASP A 242 -27.57 9.66 8.53
C ASP A 242 -27.85 8.36 9.32
N PHE A 243 -27.02 7.34 9.14
CA PHE A 243 -27.30 6.03 9.70
C PHE A 243 -26.13 5.45 10.48
N ASP A 244 -26.42 4.69 11.53
CA ASP A 244 -25.50 3.76 12.17
C ASP A 244 -25.54 2.39 11.52
N TYR A 245 -26.74 2.00 11.07
CA TYR A 245 -27.05 0.67 10.59
C TYR A 245 -28.22 0.69 9.62
N LEU A 246 -28.10 -0.08 8.56
CA LEU A 246 -29.19 -0.34 7.62
C LEU A 246 -29.33 -1.84 7.33
N GLN A 247 -30.56 -2.27 7.05
CA GLN A 247 -30.89 -3.63 6.65
C GLN A 247 -31.85 -3.62 5.46
N GLY A 248 -31.63 -4.55 4.53
CA GLY A 248 -32.48 -4.70 3.37
C GLY A 248 -31.83 -5.56 2.30
N LYS A 249 -32.41 -5.52 1.09
CA LYS A 249 -31.82 -6.14 -0.10
C LYS A 249 -31.02 -5.09 -0.85
N LEU A 250 -29.70 -5.24 -0.75
CA LEU A 250 -28.75 -4.35 -1.38
C LEU A 250 -28.10 -5.12 -2.53
N ASN A 251 -28.46 -4.79 -3.77
CA ASN A 251 -27.95 -5.47 -4.95
C ASN A 251 -27.44 -4.42 -5.93
N GLU A 252 -26.13 -4.34 -6.06
CA GLU A 252 -25.50 -3.34 -6.90
C GLU A 252 -24.16 -3.84 -7.45
N THR A 253 -23.81 -3.41 -8.65
CA THR A 253 -22.46 -3.62 -9.23
C THR A 253 -21.90 -2.28 -9.64
N PHE A 254 -20.69 -1.98 -9.21
CA PHE A 254 -20.02 -0.72 -9.54
C PHE A 254 -18.50 -0.90 -9.66
N PRO A 255 -17.84 -0.11 -10.53
CA PRO A 255 -16.40 -0.06 -10.58
C PRO A 255 -15.86 0.65 -9.33
N LEU A 256 -14.72 0.19 -8.84
CA LEU A 256 -13.91 0.91 -7.86
C LEU A 256 -12.89 1.80 -8.57
N ASN A 257 -12.21 2.66 -7.80
CA ASN A 257 -11.09 3.42 -8.33
C ASN A 257 -9.99 2.46 -8.80
N GLU A 258 -9.29 2.86 -9.84
CA GLU A 258 -8.11 2.14 -10.30
C GLU A 258 -7.04 2.12 -9.21
N ILE A 259 -6.39 0.98 -9.07
CA ILE A 259 -5.33 0.73 -8.12
C ILE A 259 -4.02 0.73 -8.89
N ASN A 260 -3.10 1.60 -8.54
CA ASN A 260 -1.76 1.63 -9.10
C ASN A 260 -0.75 1.24 -8.01
N LEU A 261 -0.11 0.08 -8.18
CA LEU A 261 0.96 -0.41 -7.31
C LEU A 261 2.29 -0.10 -7.99
N THR A 262 3.16 0.61 -7.29
CA THR A 262 4.52 0.91 -7.76
C THR A 262 5.50 -0.09 -7.16
N LEU A 263 6.31 -0.73 -8.00
CA LEU A 263 7.36 -1.68 -7.60
C LEU A 263 8.72 -1.03 -7.76
N ASP A 264 9.17 -0.30 -6.73
CA ASP A 264 10.42 0.48 -6.78
C ASP A 264 11.68 -0.38 -6.98
N ALA A 265 11.65 -1.65 -6.57
CA ALA A 265 12.78 -2.57 -6.77
C ALA A 265 13.15 -2.78 -8.26
N PHE A 266 12.20 -2.62 -9.17
CA PHE A 266 12.44 -2.73 -10.61
C PHE A 266 12.62 -1.37 -11.31
N ARG A 267 12.55 -0.28 -10.56
CA ARG A 267 12.55 1.08 -11.12
C ARG A 267 13.88 1.47 -11.75
N THR A 268 15.00 0.97 -11.22
CA THR A 268 16.37 1.25 -11.69
C THR A 268 16.89 0.23 -12.69
N SER A 269 16.18 -0.89 -12.90
CA SER A 269 16.59 -1.99 -13.78
C SER A 269 16.16 -1.71 -15.22
N ILE A 270 16.92 -0.88 -15.93
CA ILE A 270 16.53 -0.39 -17.27
C ILE A 270 16.60 -1.49 -18.34
N ASP A 271 17.56 -2.43 -18.24
CA ASP A 271 17.82 -3.47 -19.25
C ASP A 271 18.00 -4.87 -18.63
N ALA A 272 17.43 -5.12 -17.45
CA ALA A 272 17.54 -6.44 -16.83
C ALA A 272 16.60 -7.44 -17.49
N ASP A 273 17.14 -8.58 -17.90
CA ASP A 273 16.39 -9.77 -18.30
C ASP A 273 16.46 -10.79 -17.15
N PHE A 274 15.30 -11.25 -16.66
CA PHE A 274 15.29 -12.19 -15.54
C PHE A 274 14.04 -13.07 -15.53
N SER A 275 14.13 -14.16 -14.81
CA SER A 275 12.98 -15.00 -14.46
C SER A 275 12.99 -15.26 -12.96
N LEU A 276 11.86 -15.07 -12.32
CA LEU A 276 11.64 -15.39 -10.92
C LEU A 276 10.98 -16.75 -10.81
N SER A 277 11.54 -17.61 -9.96
CA SER A 277 10.92 -18.90 -9.68
C SER A 277 9.84 -18.77 -8.63
N GLU A 278 8.73 -19.47 -8.82
CA GLU A 278 7.67 -19.61 -7.81
C GLU A 278 7.09 -18.28 -7.27
N PRO A 279 6.85 -17.25 -8.09
CA PRO A 279 6.18 -16.06 -7.60
C PRO A 279 4.74 -16.38 -7.19
N LYS A 280 4.25 -15.65 -6.18
CA LYS A 280 2.89 -15.74 -5.70
C LYS A 280 2.34 -14.35 -5.42
N LEU A 281 1.20 -14.04 -5.99
CA LEU A 281 0.39 -12.88 -5.62
C LEU A 281 -0.74 -13.34 -4.72
N THR A 282 -0.84 -12.76 -3.55
CA THR A 282 -1.90 -13.01 -2.58
C THR A 282 -2.71 -11.73 -2.36
N MET A 283 -4.03 -11.81 -2.47
CA MET A 283 -4.97 -10.77 -2.10
C MET A 283 -5.75 -11.22 -0.86
N THR A 284 -5.57 -10.52 0.24
CA THR A 284 -6.31 -10.74 1.47
C THR A 284 -7.39 -9.67 1.61
N PHE A 285 -8.65 -10.10 1.65
CA PHE A 285 -9.79 -9.22 1.84
C PHE A 285 -10.23 -9.25 3.30
N GLU A 286 -10.30 -8.08 3.91
CA GLU A 286 -10.87 -7.86 5.25
C GLU A 286 -12.22 -7.17 5.09
N ASN A 287 -13.31 -7.90 5.37
CA ASN A 287 -14.67 -7.46 5.10
C ASN A 287 -15.47 -7.25 6.39
N LEU A 288 -15.91 -6.01 6.63
CA LEU A 288 -16.79 -5.61 7.73
C LEU A 288 -18.27 -5.43 7.30
N PHE A 289 -18.62 -5.77 6.06
CA PHE A 289 -20.00 -5.77 5.61
C PHE A 289 -20.72 -7.06 6.00
N GLY A 290 -21.98 -6.93 6.40
CA GLY A 290 -22.89 -8.07 6.61
C GLY A 290 -23.69 -8.42 5.36
N ILE A 291 -23.05 -8.33 4.18
CA ILE A 291 -23.63 -8.56 2.87
C ILE A 291 -22.61 -9.30 2.00
N PRO A 292 -23.04 -10.26 1.18
CA PRO A 292 -22.15 -10.89 0.21
C PRO A 292 -21.52 -9.86 -0.71
N LEU A 293 -20.22 -9.96 -0.89
CA LEU A 293 -19.47 -9.17 -1.85
C LEU A 293 -18.77 -10.12 -2.83
N ALA A 294 -18.72 -9.73 -4.10
CA ALA A 294 -17.92 -10.42 -5.10
C ALA A 294 -16.99 -9.41 -5.77
N PHE A 295 -15.69 -9.72 -5.75
CA PHE A 295 -14.65 -8.93 -6.38
C PHE A 295 -14.30 -9.52 -7.74
N SER A 296 -14.13 -8.69 -8.76
CA SER A 296 -13.60 -9.04 -10.06
C SER A 296 -12.72 -7.92 -10.59
N THR A 297 -11.89 -8.21 -11.59
CA THR A 297 -11.09 -7.19 -12.27
C THR A 297 -11.50 -7.09 -13.73
N VAL A 298 -11.51 -5.88 -14.26
CA VAL A 298 -11.64 -5.64 -15.71
C VAL A 298 -10.27 -5.78 -16.36
N ASN A 299 -9.26 -5.13 -15.76
CA ASN A 299 -7.87 -5.20 -16.17
C ASN A 299 -6.98 -5.49 -14.96
N PHE A 300 -5.89 -6.20 -15.21
CA PHE A 300 -4.81 -6.40 -14.26
C PHE A 300 -3.50 -6.45 -15.05
N ASP A 301 -2.88 -5.29 -15.20
CA ASP A 301 -1.79 -5.08 -16.14
C ASP A 301 -0.51 -4.69 -15.40
N ALA A 302 0.59 -5.31 -15.76
CA ALA A 302 1.94 -4.89 -15.39
C ALA A 302 2.55 -4.09 -16.52
N SER A 303 3.24 -3.01 -16.21
CA SER A 303 3.98 -2.22 -17.18
C SER A 303 5.39 -1.91 -16.71
N ASN A 304 6.33 -1.97 -17.66
CA ASN A 304 7.65 -1.40 -17.51
C ASN A 304 7.71 -0.12 -18.34
N THR A 305 7.64 1.03 -17.68
CA THR A 305 7.59 2.34 -18.37
C THR A 305 8.91 2.69 -19.06
N ASN A 306 10.03 2.08 -18.66
CA ASN A 306 11.34 2.29 -19.27
C ASN A 306 11.45 1.60 -20.62
N THR A 307 10.90 0.38 -20.74
CA THR A 307 10.93 -0.43 -21.98
C THR A 307 9.64 -0.31 -22.78
N SER A 308 8.60 0.30 -22.24
CA SER A 308 7.25 0.38 -22.83
C SER A 308 6.62 -1.00 -23.08
N ILE A 309 6.98 -2.01 -22.30
CA ILE A 309 6.40 -3.35 -22.36
C ILE A 309 5.27 -3.43 -21.33
N GLN A 310 4.16 -4.05 -21.75
CA GLN A 310 3.01 -4.30 -20.90
C GLN A 310 2.59 -5.77 -21.04
N VAL A 311 2.21 -6.39 -19.91
CA VAL A 311 1.69 -7.76 -19.86
C VAL A 311 0.45 -7.77 -18.96
N SER A 312 -0.63 -8.38 -19.44
CA SER A 312 -1.84 -8.59 -18.64
C SER A 312 -1.74 -9.91 -17.88
N LEU A 313 -2.14 -9.87 -16.60
CA LEU A 313 -2.27 -11.07 -15.78
C LEU A 313 -3.54 -11.83 -16.18
N VAL A 314 -3.39 -13.10 -16.52
CA VAL A 314 -4.50 -13.98 -16.93
C VAL A 314 -4.46 -15.30 -16.16
N ASN A 315 -5.64 -15.88 -15.92
CA ASN A 315 -5.70 -17.23 -15.38
C ASN A 315 -5.32 -18.24 -16.45
N GLU A 316 -4.58 -19.27 -16.05
CA GLU A 316 -4.19 -20.39 -16.88
C GLU A 316 -4.65 -21.71 -16.26
N GLY A 317 -5.01 -22.66 -17.13
CA GLY A 317 -5.45 -23.97 -16.70
C GLY A 317 -6.79 -23.95 -15.95
N VAL A 318 -6.97 -24.90 -15.03
CA VAL A 318 -8.14 -24.98 -14.13
C VAL A 318 -7.73 -24.49 -12.75
N PRO A 319 -8.16 -23.28 -12.36
CA PRO A 319 -7.74 -22.71 -11.08
C PRO A 319 -8.20 -23.58 -9.90
N PRO A 320 -7.32 -23.94 -8.97
CA PRO A 320 -7.68 -24.69 -7.77
C PRO A 320 -8.55 -23.85 -6.82
N THR A 321 -9.20 -24.50 -5.85
CA THR A 321 -9.99 -23.78 -4.83
C THR A 321 -9.12 -22.75 -4.09
N GLY A 322 -9.63 -21.54 -3.96
CA GLY A 322 -8.89 -20.43 -3.33
C GLY A 322 -8.10 -19.57 -4.31
N SER A 323 -8.03 -19.95 -5.59
CA SER A 323 -7.45 -19.10 -6.61
C SER A 323 -8.24 -17.80 -6.79
N LEU A 324 -7.54 -16.73 -7.13
CA LEU A 324 -8.16 -15.51 -7.65
C LEU A 324 -8.59 -15.76 -9.09
N LEU A 325 -9.86 -15.61 -9.36
CA LEU A 325 -10.42 -15.63 -10.71
C LEU A 325 -10.41 -14.19 -11.24
N LEU A 326 -9.51 -13.87 -12.14
CA LEU A 326 -9.24 -12.48 -12.53
C LEU A 326 -10.46 -11.79 -13.16
N THR A 327 -11.08 -12.42 -14.15
CA THR A 327 -12.23 -11.86 -14.87
C THR A 327 -13.58 -12.38 -14.40
N GLN A 328 -13.60 -13.17 -13.33
CA GLN A 328 -14.81 -13.78 -12.77
C GLN A 328 -15.07 -13.24 -11.37
N PRO A 329 -16.32 -13.25 -10.90
CA PRO A 329 -16.63 -12.86 -9.52
C PRO A 329 -15.95 -13.78 -8.49
N ASN A 330 -15.15 -13.20 -7.60
CA ASN A 330 -14.59 -13.87 -6.44
C ASN A 330 -15.47 -13.54 -5.23
N ASN A 331 -16.27 -14.48 -4.78
CA ASN A 331 -17.04 -14.28 -3.56
C ASN A 331 -16.11 -14.10 -2.36
N ILE A 332 -16.40 -13.08 -1.57
CA ILE A 332 -15.66 -12.71 -0.36
C ILE A 332 -16.53 -13.05 0.84
N LYS A 333 -15.94 -13.63 1.89
CA LYS A 333 -16.63 -13.88 3.16
C LYS A 333 -17.17 -12.56 3.74
N TYR A 334 -18.30 -12.64 4.44
CA TYR A 334 -18.98 -11.48 5.01
C TYR A 334 -19.50 -11.81 6.41
N LEU A 335 -19.80 -10.76 7.19
CA LEU A 335 -20.31 -10.91 8.56
C LEU A 335 -21.71 -11.54 8.54
N THR A 336 -21.90 -12.54 9.38
CA THR A 336 -23.22 -13.21 9.52
C THR A 336 -23.98 -12.75 10.76
N SER A 337 -23.35 -11.96 11.64
CA SER A 337 -23.95 -11.47 12.86
C SER A 337 -23.64 -9.98 13.09
N LEU A 338 -24.67 -9.23 13.53
CA LEU A 338 -24.55 -7.84 13.95
C LEU A 338 -23.63 -7.62 15.17
N THR A 339 -23.41 -8.64 15.96
CA THR A 339 -22.54 -8.55 17.15
C THR A 339 -21.06 -8.76 16.82
N GLN A 340 -20.77 -9.26 15.63
CA GLN A 340 -19.39 -9.48 15.18
C GLN A 340 -18.72 -8.13 14.86
N GLN A 341 -17.61 -7.83 15.52
CA GLN A 341 -16.85 -6.58 15.35
C GLN A 341 -15.56 -6.77 14.53
N GLN A 342 -15.07 -8.00 14.45
CA GLN A 342 -13.87 -8.31 13.67
C GLN A 342 -14.25 -8.61 12.22
N PRO A 343 -13.43 -8.20 11.25
CA PRO A 343 -13.70 -8.49 9.85
C PRO A 343 -13.67 -9.98 9.57
N GLU A 344 -14.44 -10.41 8.60
CA GLU A 344 -14.21 -11.69 7.94
C GLU A 344 -13.02 -11.55 7.01
N VAL A 345 -12.13 -12.55 7.07
CA VAL A 345 -10.91 -12.57 6.27
C VAL A 345 -11.04 -13.65 5.20
N ASP A 346 -10.83 -13.26 3.96
CA ASP A 346 -10.76 -14.18 2.83
C ASP A 346 -9.49 -13.94 2.03
N LEU A 347 -8.85 -15.06 1.61
CA LEU A 347 -7.59 -15.04 0.91
C LEU A 347 -7.77 -15.64 -0.47
N LYS A 348 -7.33 -14.91 -1.49
CA LYS A 348 -7.26 -15.35 -2.88
C LYS A 348 -5.83 -15.24 -3.37
N TYR A 349 -5.41 -16.13 -4.27
CA TYR A 349 -4.05 -16.10 -4.78
C TYR A 349 -3.97 -16.49 -6.26
N VAL A 350 -2.92 -16.04 -6.89
CA VAL A 350 -2.43 -16.57 -8.16
C VAL A 350 -0.94 -16.90 -8.02
N ASP A 351 -0.55 -17.97 -8.71
CA ASP A 351 0.82 -18.42 -8.84
C ASP A 351 1.04 -19.00 -10.25
N ARG A 352 2.21 -19.54 -10.52
CA ARG A 352 2.56 -20.15 -11.82
C ARG A 352 1.68 -21.33 -12.24
N ASN A 353 0.92 -21.94 -11.30
CA ASN A 353 0.09 -23.12 -11.60
C ASN A 353 -1.30 -22.73 -12.09
N ASN A 354 -1.71 -21.47 -11.89
CA ASN A 354 -3.05 -20.99 -12.20
C ASN A 354 -3.07 -19.65 -12.94
N SER A 355 -1.89 -19.14 -13.33
CA SER A 355 -1.77 -17.87 -14.07
C SER A 355 -0.40 -17.74 -14.77
N ASN A 356 -0.29 -16.74 -15.65
CA ASN A 356 0.97 -16.31 -16.27
C ASN A 356 1.80 -15.36 -15.37
N LEU A 357 1.76 -15.51 -14.04
CA LEU A 357 2.41 -14.58 -13.10
C LEU A 357 3.93 -14.50 -13.29
N GLU A 358 4.58 -15.59 -13.75
CA GLU A 358 6.02 -15.56 -14.05
C GLU A 358 6.32 -14.61 -15.22
N ASP A 359 5.55 -14.68 -16.32
CA ASP A 359 5.71 -13.80 -17.47
C ASP A 359 5.31 -12.36 -17.14
N PHE A 360 4.28 -12.20 -16.29
CA PHE A 360 3.81 -10.91 -15.79
C PHE A 360 4.90 -10.16 -15.01
N LEU A 361 5.71 -10.86 -14.23
CA LEU A 361 6.82 -10.29 -13.48
C LEU A 361 8.14 -10.25 -14.28
N ALA A 362 8.30 -11.08 -15.31
CA ALA A 362 9.54 -11.15 -16.09
C ALA A 362 9.86 -9.85 -16.85
N ILE A 363 8.88 -9.00 -17.11
CA ILE A 363 9.11 -7.68 -17.74
C ILE A 363 9.73 -6.65 -16.79
N ALA A 364 10.09 -7.02 -15.54
CA ALA A 364 10.53 -6.08 -14.50
C ALA A 364 9.56 -4.91 -14.30
N PRO A 365 8.28 -5.16 -13.96
CA PRO A 365 7.28 -4.10 -13.95
C PRO A 365 7.59 -3.09 -12.85
N ASN A 366 7.60 -1.80 -13.19
CA ASN A 366 7.64 -0.73 -12.21
C ASN A 366 6.26 -0.20 -11.82
N GLU A 367 5.23 -0.57 -12.58
CA GLU A 367 3.83 -0.24 -12.30
C GLU A 367 2.92 -1.45 -12.53
N ILE A 368 1.96 -1.63 -11.65
CA ILE A 368 0.86 -2.61 -11.80
C ILE A 368 -0.46 -1.86 -11.65
N LEU A 369 -1.28 -1.90 -12.69
CA LEU A 369 -2.60 -1.29 -12.73
C LEU A 369 -3.68 -2.35 -12.57
N ILE A 370 -4.58 -2.15 -11.60
CA ILE A 370 -5.74 -3.01 -11.37
C ILE A 370 -7.00 -2.17 -11.51
N SER A 371 -7.93 -2.59 -12.37
CA SER A 371 -9.25 -1.95 -12.53
C SER A 371 -10.31 -2.86 -11.90
N PRO A 372 -10.62 -2.70 -10.61
CA PRO A 372 -11.52 -3.60 -9.89
C PRO A 372 -12.98 -3.21 -10.03
N THR A 373 -13.84 -4.22 -9.90
CA THR A 373 -15.29 -4.09 -9.82
C THR A 373 -15.81 -4.89 -8.63
N VAL A 374 -16.75 -4.34 -7.91
CA VAL A 374 -17.42 -5.03 -6.79
C VAL A 374 -18.90 -5.19 -7.11
N THR A 375 -19.39 -6.41 -6.90
CA THR A 375 -20.82 -6.73 -6.85
C THR A 375 -21.20 -6.90 -5.40
N VAL A 376 -22.21 -6.14 -4.97
CA VAL A 376 -22.76 -6.16 -3.61
C VAL A 376 -24.08 -6.91 -3.65
N GLY A 377 -24.29 -7.80 -2.68
CA GLY A 377 -25.53 -8.59 -2.54
C GLY A 377 -25.57 -9.84 -3.41
N ASP A 378 -26.69 -10.54 -3.30
CA ASP A 378 -27.01 -11.71 -4.11
C ASP A 378 -28.46 -11.58 -4.61
N PRO A 379 -28.66 -11.19 -5.87
CA PRO A 379 -29.99 -10.97 -6.42
C PRO A 379 -30.80 -12.28 -6.56
N THR A 380 -30.17 -13.45 -6.41
CA THR A 380 -30.81 -14.74 -6.50
C THR A 380 -31.48 -15.15 -5.19
N THR A 381 -31.14 -14.48 -4.09
CA THR A 381 -31.69 -14.75 -2.75
C THR A 381 -32.70 -13.68 -2.34
N ASN A 382 -33.71 -14.06 -1.58
CA ASN A 382 -34.65 -13.13 -0.95
C ASN A 382 -34.26 -12.88 0.51
N HIS A 383 -32.99 -12.55 0.74
CA HIS A 383 -32.41 -12.35 2.07
C HIS A 383 -32.18 -10.88 2.35
N ASP A 384 -32.52 -10.42 3.57
CA ASP A 384 -32.17 -9.08 4.05
C ASP A 384 -30.79 -9.11 4.67
N TYR A 385 -29.88 -8.39 4.07
CA TYR A 385 -28.52 -8.20 4.55
C TYR A 385 -28.38 -6.92 5.39
N PHE A 386 -27.25 -6.74 6.05
CA PHE A 386 -27.01 -5.55 6.85
C PHE A 386 -25.69 -4.84 6.52
N VAL A 387 -25.69 -3.54 6.75
CA VAL A 387 -24.50 -2.69 6.62
C VAL A 387 -24.46 -1.74 7.81
N ARG A 388 -23.30 -1.58 8.43
CA ARG A 388 -23.04 -0.52 9.42
C ARG A 388 -22.38 0.65 8.72
N LYS A 389 -22.53 1.85 9.26
CA LYS A 389 -21.80 3.04 8.76
C LYS A 389 -20.29 2.82 8.75
N THR A 390 -19.78 2.08 9.72
CA THR A 390 -18.36 1.73 9.87
C THR A 390 -17.91 0.54 9.03
N SER A 391 -18.80 -0.06 8.22
CA SER A 391 -18.42 -1.18 7.36
C SER A 391 -17.45 -0.73 6.28
N THR A 392 -16.33 -1.44 6.17
CA THR A 392 -15.28 -1.23 5.18
C THR A 392 -14.93 -2.53 4.49
N LEU A 393 -14.51 -2.45 3.25
CA LEU A 393 -13.80 -3.51 2.53
C LEU A 393 -12.37 -3.05 2.30
N ARG A 394 -11.44 -3.76 2.91
CA ARG A 394 -10.00 -3.54 2.78
C ARG A 394 -9.37 -4.68 2.01
N MET A 395 -8.36 -4.38 1.21
CA MET A 395 -7.55 -5.37 0.50
C MET A 395 -6.07 -5.17 0.82
N ILE A 396 -5.40 -6.28 1.09
CA ILE A 396 -3.95 -6.33 1.26
C ILE A 396 -3.41 -7.15 0.09
N ASN A 397 -2.62 -6.51 -0.77
CA ASN A 397 -1.91 -7.15 -1.86
C ASN A 397 -0.51 -7.51 -1.39
N GLU A 398 -0.10 -8.74 -1.64
CA GLU A 398 1.25 -9.20 -1.34
C GLU A 398 1.78 -10.01 -2.52
N ILE A 399 2.85 -9.50 -3.15
CA ILE A 399 3.61 -10.23 -4.16
C ILE A 399 4.84 -10.80 -3.47
N GLU A 400 4.93 -12.11 -3.39
CA GLU A 400 6.02 -12.83 -2.74
C GLU A 400 6.73 -13.72 -3.75
N PHE A 401 8.05 -13.73 -3.72
CA PHE A 401 8.85 -14.72 -4.45
C PHE A 401 10.15 -15.06 -3.73
N PRO A 402 10.63 -16.30 -3.83
CA PRO A 402 11.97 -16.63 -3.39
C PRO A 402 13.00 -15.95 -4.28
N LEU A 403 14.15 -15.56 -3.73
CA LEU A 403 15.29 -15.14 -4.56
C LEU A 403 15.88 -16.36 -5.24
N ALA A 404 15.14 -16.88 -6.20
CA ALA A 404 15.47 -18.00 -7.04
C ALA A 404 15.03 -17.71 -8.48
N GLY A 405 15.85 -18.11 -9.41
CA GLY A 405 15.62 -17.84 -10.83
C GLY A 405 16.94 -17.56 -11.54
N TRP A 406 16.88 -16.79 -12.61
CA TRP A 406 18.08 -16.31 -13.29
C TRP A 406 17.94 -14.81 -13.59
N VAL A 407 19.07 -14.15 -13.73
CA VAL A 407 19.13 -12.74 -14.07
C VAL A 407 20.29 -12.50 -15.03
N ASP A 408 20.06 -11.63 -16.00
CA ASP A 408 21.08 -11.08 -16.89
C ASP A 408 20.98 -9.56 -16.86
N ASN A 409 22.13 -8.90 -16.73
CA ASN A 409 22.26 -7.44 -16.78
C ASN A 409 21.49 -6.65 -15.69
N LEU A 410 21.35 -7.20 -14.47
CA LEU A 410 20.79 -6.43 -13.35
C LEU A 410 21.82 -5.43 -12.84
N GLU A 411 21.51 -4.16 -12.92
CA GLU A 411 22.38 -3.08 -12.41
C GLU A 411 21.93 -2.61 -11.02
N ILE A 412 22.93 -2.47 -10.12
CA ILE A 412 22.77 -1.89 -8.79
C ILE A 412 23.84 -0.82 -8.61
N CYS A 413 23.45 0.33 -8.09
CA CYS A 413 24.36 1.42 -7.75
C CYS A 413 24.34 1.66 -6.24
N ASP A 414 25.53 1.84 -5.65
CA ASP A 414 25.68 2.23 -4.24
C ASP A 414 26.75 3.33 -4.12
N THR A 415 26.61 4.19 -3.12
CA THR A 415 27.52 5.29 -2.87
C THR A 415 28.20 5.12 -1.52
N LEU A 416 29.52 5.07 -1.54
CA LEU A 416 30.38 4.95 -0.36
C LEU A 416 31.16 6.23 -0.14
N GLU A 417 31.23 6.68 1.11
CA GLU A 417 32.21 7.70 1.49
C GLU A 417 33.63 7.11 1.40
N VAL A 418 34.55 7.83 0.78
CA VAL A 418 35.93 7.39 0.57
C VAL A 418 36.91 8.47 0.98
N GLU A 419 37.97 8.06 1.68
CA GLU A 419 39.12 8.89 2.01
C GLU A 419 40.38 8.14 1.61
N LEU A 420 41.05 8.60 0.56
CA LEU A 420 42.31 8.04 0.11
C LEU A 420 43.49 8.83 0.69
N PRO A 421 44.57 8.13 1.10
CA PRO A 421 45.74 8.80 1.69
C PRO A 421 46.42 9.75 0.69
N ASP A 422 46.87 10.91 1.14
CA ASP A 422 47.72 11.76 0.34
C ASP A 422 49.16 11.21 0.38
N LEU A 423 49.63 10.69 -0.77
CA LEU A 423 50.91 10.02 -0.88
C LEU A 423 52.09 10.93 -0.52
N GLU A 424 52.03 12.22 -0.81
CA GLU A 424 53.09 13.20 -0.53
C GLU A 424 53.07 13.63 0.93
N LYS A 425 51.88 13.93 1.46
CA LYS A 425 51.70 14.45 2.81
C LYS A 425 51.76 13.37 3.89
N ASP A 426 51.08 12.26 3.66
CA ASP A 426 50.89 11.24 4.69
C ASP A 426 52.02 10.20 4.68
N LEU A 427 52.59 9.90 3.51
CA LEU A 427 53.60 8.86 3.34
C LEU A 427 55.01 9.40 3.04
N LYS A 428 55.19 10.72 2.86
CA LYS A 428 56.46 11.36 2.53
C LYS A 428 57.18 10.70 1.34
N LEU A 429 56.46 10.16 0.40
CA LEU A 429 57.01 9.60 -0.82
C LEU A 429 57.38 10.76 -1.75
N VAL A 430 58.67 10.89 -2.01
CA VAL A 430 59.23 11.96 -2.86
C VAL A 430 58.76 11.76 -4.30
N ASN A 431 58.53 12.89 -4.95
CA ASN A 431 58.06 13.06 -6.31
C ASN A 431 58.96 12.34 -7.34
N ASP A 432 58.77 11.05 -7.52
CA ASP A 432 59.60 10.27 -8.43
C ASP A 432 58.76 9.59 -9.51
N ASN A 433 59.16 9.72 -10.77
CA ASN A 433 58.54 9.07 -11.93
C ASN A 433 58.58 7.53 -11.86
N ALA A 434 59.15 6.97 -10.80
CA ALA A 434 59.24 5.53 -10.53
C ALA A 434 58.18 4.98 -9.57
N LEU A 435 57.24 5.83 -9.07
CA LEU A 435 56.18 5.37 -8.17
C LEU A 435 55.15 4.53 -8.93
N LYS A 436 55.05 3.25 -8.58
CA LYS A 436 53.98 2.38 -9.05
C LYS A 436 52.85 2.36 -8.03
N ILE A 437 51.65 2.67 -8.48
CA ILE A 437 50.46 2.66 -7.67
C ILE A 437 49.56 1.56 -8.20
N ARG A 438 49.20 0.64 -7.32
CA ARG A 438 48.33 -0.48 -7.67
C ARG A 438 47.15 -0.55 -6.70
N LEU A 439 45.93 -0.47 -7.23
CA LEU A 439 44.73 -0.78 -6.49
C LEU A 439 44.58 -2.29 -6.40
N LYS A 440 44.36 -2.79 -5.20
CA LYS A 440 44.28 -4.22 -4.94
C LYS A 440 42.94 -4.55 -4.29
N PHE A 441 42.16 -5.34 -4.99
CA PHE A 441 40.88 -5.81 -4.52
C PHE A 441 40.92 -7.30 -4.24
N LYS A 442 40.34 -7.71 -3.14
CA LYS A 442 40.05 -9.12 -2.85
C LYS A 442 38.56 -9.26 -2.61
N PHE A 443 37.96 -10.15 -3.35
CA PHE A 443 36.56 -10.54 -3.19
C PHE A 443 36.49 -12.00 -2.77
N ILE A 444 35.60 -12.29 -1.79
CA ILE A 444 35.20 -13.65 -1.48
C ILE A 444 33.69 -13.69 -1.73
N ASN A 445 33.31 -14.32 -2.85
CA ASN A 445 31.95 -14.32 -3.33
C ASN A 445 31.29 -15.68 -3.06
N SER A 446 30.27 -15.72 -2.21
CA SER A 446 29.42 -16.88 -1.99
C SER A 446 28.07 -16.77 -2.71
N ILE A 447 27.83 -15.65 -3.42
CA ILE A 447 26.60 -15.37 -4.17
C ILE A 447 26.63 -16.09 -5.54
N PRO A 448 25.49 -16.52 -6.11
CA PRO A 448 25.45 -17.22 -7.39
C PRO A 448 25.59 -16.31 -8.62
N PHE A 449 26.02 -15.06 -8.45
CA PHE A 449 26.14 -14.10 -9.54
C PHE A 449 27.59 -13.76 -9.88
N ASN A 450 27.86 -13.63 -11.17
CA ASN A 450 28.98 -12.89 -11.69
C ASN A 450 28.68 -11.40 -11.55
N ILE A 451 29.62 -10.63 -11.02
CA ILE A 451 29.43 -9.21 -10.76
C ILE A 451 30.48 -8.42 -11.54
N TYR A 452 30.04 -7.55 -12.43
CA TYR A 452 30.90 -6.62 -13.18
C TYR A 452 30.83 -5.28 -12.48
N ILE A 453 31.98 -4.76 -12.02
CA ILE A 453 32.06 -3.57 -11.17
C ILE A 453 32.73 -2.42 -11.91
N GLN A 454 32.10 -1.25 -11.86
CA GLN A 454 32.68 0.05 -12.19
C GLN A 454 32.64 0.94 -10.94
N GLY A 455 33.65 1.80 -10.77
CA GLY A 455 33.70 2.80 -9.71
C GLY A 455 33.83 4.20 -10.28
N TYR A 456 33.04 5.14 -9.79
CA TYR A 456 33.10 6.55 -10.16
C TYR A 456 33.44 7.36 -8.92
N PHE A 457 34.53 8.12 -9.00
CA PHE A 457 35.05 8.96 -7.91
C PHE A 457 34.53 10.38 -8.08
N LEU A 458 33.75 10.85 -7.11
CA LEU A 458 33.07 12.14 -7.12
C LEU A 458 33.56 13.04 -5.99
N ASP A 459 33.52 14.35 -6.20
CA ASP A 459 33.77 15.35 -5.17
C ASP A 459 32.54 15.63 -4.31
N ASP A 460 32.66 16.54 -3.33
CA ASP A 460 31.57 16.98 -2.46
C ASP A 460 30.35 17.57 -3.22
N ALA A 461 30.59 18.08 -4.44
CA ALA A 461 29.53 18.62 -5.31
C ALA A 461 28.92 17.57 -6.23
N ASN A 462 29.26 16.27 -6.04
CA ASN A 462 28.90 15.16 -6.92
C ASN A 462 29.40 15.31 -8.37
N THR A 463 30.55 16.01 -8.55
CA THR A 463 31.16 16.11 -9.86
C THR A 463 32.11 14.93 -10.06
N LEU A 464 32.02 14.28 -11.23
CA LEU A 464 32.91 13.18 -11.57
C LEU A 464 34.34 13.65 -11.71
N LEU A 465 35.24 13.14 -10.88
CA LEU A 465 36.67 13.40 -10.94
C LEU A 465 37.39 12.40 -11.84
N THR A 466 37.09 11.12 -11.67
CA THR A 466 37.65 10.03 -12.47
C THR A 466 36.85 8.75 -12.25
N GLN A 467 37.10 7.72 -13.05
CA GLN A 467 36.49 6.40 -12.94
C GLN A 467 37.52 5.30 -12.78
N LEU A 468 37.10 4.15 -12.24
CA LEU A 468 38.03 3.05 -11.96
C LEU A 468 38.59 2.48 -13.27
N TYR A 469 37.74 2.23 -14.25
CA TYR A 469 38.10 1.77 -15.60
C TYR A 469 37.74 2.84 -16.62
N ASP A 470 38.62 3.07 -17.57
CA ASP A 470 38.45 4.10 -18.60
C ASP A 470 37.54 3.60 -19.74
N GLU A 471 37.48 2.28 -19.96
CA GLU A 471 36.65 1.65 -20.96
C GLU A 471 35.66 0.66 -20.34
N ALA A 472 34.42 0.61 -20.86
CA ALA A 472 33.38 -0.30 -20.39
C ALA A 472 33.74 -1.79 -20.57
N SER A 473 34.65 -2.09 -21.49
CA SER A 473 35.15 -3.47 -21.75
C SER A 473 36.09 -3.98 -20.66
N GLU A 474 36.60 -3.10 -19.76
CA GLU A 474 37.58 -3.43 -18.73
C GLU A 474 36.98 -3.64 -17.34
N LEU A 475 35.65 -3.73 -17.23
CA LEU A 475 34.97 -3.88 -15.93
C LEU A 475 35.53 -5.04 -15.11
N MET A 476 35.70 -4.81 -13.82
CA MET A 476 36.15 -5.84 -12.91
C MET A 476 35.13 -6.96 -12.79
N LEU A 477 35.51 -8.18 -13.15
CA LEU A 477 34.65 -9.36 -13.01
C LEU A 477 34.94 -10.11 -11.70
N VAL A 478 33.97 -10.10 -10.80
CA VAL A 478 33.93 -10.97 -9.63
C VAL A 478 33.11 -12.21 -9.98
N LYS A 479 33.77 -13.35 -10.14
CA LYS A 479 33.12 -14.60 -10.53
C LYS A 479 32.17 -15.11 -9.43
N SER A 480 31.07 -15.70 -9.87
CA SER A 480 30.11 -16.38 -8.99
C SER A 480 30.76 -17.50 -8.18
N SER A 481 30.13 -17.86 -7.08
CA SER A 481 30.38 -19.12 -6.39
C SER A 481 30.08 -20.31 -7.32
N ALA A 482 30.67 -21.48 -7.03
CA ALA A 482 30.34 -22.70 -7.74
C ALA A 482 28.87 -23.08 -7.50
N ILE A 483 28.09 -23.27 -8.58
CA ILE A 483 26.66 -23.54 -8.54
C ILE A 483 26.42 -25.04 -8.79
N ASN A 484 25.61 -25.65 -7.94
CA ASN A 484 25.11 -27.00 -8.18
C ASN A 484 24.03 -26.95 -9.30
N PRO A 485 24.24 -27.62 -10.44
CA PRO A 485 23.34 -27.50 -11.58
C PRO A 485 21.91 -28.06 -11.34
N THR A 486 21.77 -28.95 -10.35
CA THR A 486 20.48 -29.58 -10.03
C THR A 486 19.66 -28.76 -9.04
N THR A 487 20.33 -28.14 -8.05
CA THR A 487 19.64 -27.42 -6.97
C THR A 487 19.68 -25.91 -7.10
N GLY A 488 20.51 -25.39 -8.02
CA GLY A 488 20.76 -23.94 -8.15
C GLY A 488 21.52 -23.31 -6.98
N LYS A 489 21.82 -24.06 -5.93
CA LYS A 489 22.51 -23.57 -4.73
C LYS A 489 24.00 -23.43 -4.94
N THR A 490 24.60 -22.47 -4.26
CA THR A 490 26.06 -22.31 -4.21
C THR A 490 26.68 -23.36 -3.27
N SER A 491 27.91 -23.76 -3.58
CA SER A 491 28.61 -24.78 -2.79
C SER A 491 29.89 -24.26 -2.13
N THR A 492 30.76 -23.60 -2.88
CA THR A 492 32.05 -23.13 -2.42
C THR A 492 32.28 -21.67 -2.83
N PRO A 493 32.55 -20.76 -1.88
CA PRO A 493 32.87 -19.36 -2.21
C PRO A 493 34.05 -19.27 -3.16
N THR A 494 33.95 -18.39 -4.13
CA THR A 494 35.04 -18.08 -5.07
C THR A 494 35.83 -16.89 -4.55
N THR A 495 37.15 -17.02 -4.46
CA THR A 495 38.04 -15.92 -4.14
C THR A 495 38.60 -15.33 -5.43
N HIS A 496 38.40 -14.03 -5.61
CA HIS A 496 38.91 -13.29 -6.75
C HIS A 496 39.84 -12.16 -6.28
N TRP A 497 40.98 -12.00 -6.97
CA TRP A 497 41.90 -10.90 -6.77
C TRP A 497 41.93 -10.07 -8.05
N ALA A 498 41.71 -8.77 -7.92
CA ALA A 498 41.90 -7.83 -9.01
C ALA A 498 42.98 -6.83 -8.65
N TYR A 499 43.81 -6.52 -9.64
CA TYR A 499 44.92 -5.58 -9.53
C TYR A 499 44.79 -4.59 -10.68
N ILE A 500 44.77 -3.29 -10.33
CA ILE A 500 44.67 -2.21 -11.30
C ILE A 500 45.84 -1.29 -11.10
N ASP A 501 46.74 -1.25 -12.08
CA ASP A 501 47.85 -0.30 -12.07
C ASP A 501 47.33 1.05 -12.56
N ILE A 502 47.54 2.10 -11.76
CA ILE A 502 47.10 3.45 -12.09
C ILE A 502 48.26 4.43 -12.12
N SER A 503 48.14 5.47 -12.94
CA SER A 503 49.10 6.55 -12.96
C SER A 503 49.00 7.44 -11.70
N LYS A 504 50.07 8.11 -11.33
CA LYS A 504 50.06 9.11 -10.27
C LYS A 504 48.97 10.17 -10.52
N SER A 505 48.85 10.63 -11.77
CA SER A 505 47.85 11.64 -12.16
C SER A 505 46.42 11.17 -11.89
N LYS A 506 46.10 9.89 -12.19
CA LYS A 506 44.78 9.29 -11.91
C LYS A 506 44.54 9.16 -10.39
N TYR A 507 45.57 8.74 -9.65
CA TYR A 507 45.50 8.68 -8.18
C TYR A 507 45.26 10.06 -7.55
N ASP A 508 45.93 11.09 -8.06
CA ASP A 508 45.78 12.47 -7.58
C ASP A 508 44.37 13.03 -7.83
N GLN A 509 43.66 12.54 -8.85
CA GLN A 509 42.23 12.82 -9.04
C GLN A 509 41.38 12.04 -8.03
N MET A 510 41.66 10.74 -7.86
CA MET A 510 40.91 9.88 -6.93
C MET A 510 41.02 10.32 -5.48
N LYS A 511 42.20 10.79 -5.01
CA LYS A 511 42.42 11.22 -3.62
C LYS A 511 41.59 12.44 -3.21
N ASN A 512 41.11 13.21 -4.18
CA ASN A 512 40.23 14.36 -3.94
C ASN A 512 38.74 13.99 -3.89
N ALA A 513 38.42 12.72 -4.13
CA ALA A 513 37.05 12.26 -4.04
C ALA A 513 36.63 12.09 -2.58
N THR A 514 35.42 12.45 -2.30
CA THR A 514 34.73 12.20 -1.03
C THR A 514 33.73 11.06 -1.16
N ASN A 515 33.23 10.80 -2.38
CA ASN A 515 32.28 9.78 -2.70
C ASN A 515 32.81 8.85 -3.79
N LEU A 516 32.55 7.54 -3.60
CA LEU A 516 32.78 6.48 -4.58
C LEU A 516 31.42 5.86 -4.91
N VAL A 517 30.90 6.11 -6.10
CA VAL A 517 29.73 5.42 -6.63
C VAL A 517 30.19 4.11 -7.25
N ILE A 518 29.71 2.99 -6.71
CA ILE A 518 29.95 1.65 -7.24
C ILE A 518 28.74 1.26 -8.07
N GLN A 519 28.96 1.04 -9.36
CA GLN A 519 27.97 0.44 -10.26
C GLN A 519 28.34 -1.04 -10.41
N ALA A 520 27.43 -1.91 -10.00
CA ALA A 520 27.57 -3.36 -10.09
C ALA A 520 26.51 -3.92 -11.05
N ARG A 521 26.96 -4.56 -12.13
CA ARG A 521 26.11 -5.29 -13.05
C ARG A 521 26.20 -6.77 -12.74
N MET A 522 25.07 -7.40 -12.42
CA MET A 522 24.99 -8.79 -12.03
C MET A 522 24.41 -9.65 -13.14
N GLN A 523 25.00 -10.84 -13.27
CA GLN A 523 24.55 -11.90 -14.17
C GLN A 523 24.64 -13.24 -13.47
N THR A 524 23.62 -14.08 -13.63
CA THR A 524 23.65 -15.43 -13.09
C THR A 524 24.89 -16.18 -13.55
N GLY A 525 25.56 -16.83 -12.62
CA GLY A 525 26.71 -17.71 -12.92
C GLY A 525 26.26 -19.04 -13.53
N GLY A 526 27.23 -19.78 -14.09
CA GLY A 526 26.96 -21.09 -14.70
C GLY A 526 26.56 -21.01 -16.16
N ASN A 527 25.58 -21.82 -16.57
CA ASN A 527 25.06 -21.82 -17.95
C ASN A 527 24.09 -20.64 -18.16
N THR A 528 23.91 -20.23 -19.42
CA THR A 528 22.93 -19.19 -19.79
C THR A 528 21.53 -19.56 -19.28
N HIS A 529 20.89 -18.65 -18.57
CA HIS A 529 19.55 -18.80 -17.97
C HIS A 529 19.43 -19.97 -16.98
N GLN A 530 20.55 -20.34 -16.33
CA GLN A 530 20.51 -21.34 -15.27
C GLN A 530 19.81 -20.77 -14.03
N ASN A 531 18.75 -21.45 -13.57
CA ASN A 531 18.12 -21.07 -12.31
C ASN A 531 19.09 -21.27 -11.14
N VAL A 532 19.22 -20.26 -10.31
CA VAL A 532 20.04 -20.24 -9.09
C VAL A 532 19.17 -19.90 -7.88
N VAL A 533 19.71 -20.16 -6.70
CA VAL A 533 19.05 -19.89 -5.42
C VAL A 533 19.97 -19.02 -4.57
N VAL A 534 19.47 -17.90 -4.11
CA VAL A 534 20.16 -17.05 -3.12
C VAL A 534 19.72 -17.46 -1.73
N GLU A 535 20.68 -17.87 -0.90
CA GLU A 535 20.42 -18.31 0.47
C GLU A 535 20.82 -17.21 1.47
N SER A 536 20.23 -17.22 2.65
CA SER A 536 20.48 -16.27 3.73
C SER A 536 21.94 -16.23 4.22
N THR A 537 22.71 -17.28 3.88
CA THR A 537 24.14 -17.38 4.19
C THR A 537 25.04 -16.82 3.10
N ASN A 538 24.50 -16.41 1.95
CA ASN A 538 25.29 -15.89 0.86
C ASN A 538 25.77 -14.46 1.15
N THR A 539 27.07 -14.22 0.95
CA THR A 539 27.73 -12.95 1.21
C THR A 539 28.75 -12.61 0.14
N LEU A 540 29.03 -11.34 0.00
CA LEU A 540 30.16 -10.80 -0.74
C LEU A 540 31.09 -10.08 0.23
N GLU A 541 32.26 -10.66 0.51
CA GLU A 541 33.31 -9.96 1.27
C GLU A 541 34.21 -9.19 0.31
N THR A 542 34.42 -7.91 0.59
CA THR A 542 35.27 -7.03 -0.21
C THR A 542 36.36 -6.45 0.65
N MET A 543 37.61 -6.51 0.17
CA MET A 543 38.76 -5.82 0.76
C MET A 543 39.39 -4.99 -0.33
N PHE A 544 39.61 -3.72 -0.04
CA PHE A 544 40.30 -2.78 -0.92
C PHE A 544 41.53 -2.23 -0.22
N SER A 545 42.64 -2.20 -0.94
CA SER A 545 43.92 -1.63 -0.47
C SER A 545 44.66 -0.99 -1.62
N VAL A 546 45.52 -0.03 -1.28
CA VAL A 546 46.45 0.61 -2.20
C VAL A 546 47.85 0.06 -1.95
N GLU A 547 48.45 -0.56 -2.95
CA GLU A 547 49.85 -0.99 -2.96
C GLU A 547 50.71 0.07 -3.65
N LEU A 548 51.76 0.49 -2.96
CA LEU A 548 52.71 1.48 -3.43
C LEU A 548 54.09 0.84 -3.53
N GLU A 549 54.76 1.04 -4.64
CA GLU A 549 56.14 0.64 -4.84
C GLU A 549 56.91 1.85 -5.37
N GLY A 550 57.83 2.35 -4.59
CA GLY A 550 58.65 3.53 -4.95
C GLY A 550 60.09 3.38 -4.52
N ASN A 551 60.98 4.08 -5.20
CA ASN A 551 62.39 4.13 -4.80
C ASN A 551 62.57 5.14 -3.66
N VAL A 552 63.09 4.68 -2.53
CA VAL A 552 63.54 5.56 -1.42
C VAL A 552 65.02 5.77 -1.54
N ASP A 553 65.41 6.99 -1.86
CA ASP A 553 66.87 7.37 -1.81
C ASP A 553 67.24 7.66 -0.36
N LEU A 554 68.02 6.77 0.25
CA LEU A 554 68.47 6.88 1.62
C LEU A 554 69.71 7.83 1.74
N ASN A 555 70.12 8.43 0.63
CA ASN A 555 71.33 9.34 0.60
C ASN A 555 70.97 10.83 0.72
N ASN A 556 69.69 11.19 0.96
CA ASN A 556 69.24 12.57 1.20
C ASN A 556 68.78 12.78 2.66
#